data_eb2bc8ef02acf43c46ff72c45663b061
#
_entry.id   eb2bc8ef02acf43c46ff72c45663b061
#
_cell.length_a   1.000
_cell.length_b   1.000
_cell.length_c   1.000
_cell.angle_alpha   90.00
_cell.angle_beta   90.00
_cell.angle_gamma   90.00
#
_symmetry.space_group_name_H-M   'P 1'
#
loop_
_entity.id
_entity.type
_entity.pdbx_description
1 polymer ?
#
loop_
_entity_poly.entity_id
_entity_poly.type
_entity_poly.pdbx_seq_one_letter_code
_entity_poly.pdbx_strand_id
1 'polypeptide(L)'
;STKNKKIIITKSTVPVGTGDRIEKLFKKLKRKNLDIISNPEFLREGEAIRDFRFPDRIVIGSNEKKHFKILKKLYQPLINKGANFFTTSRRGAELIKYASNAFLATKITFINELANLCEKANINIEDISLGMGSDSRIGSRFLRAGPAYGGSCFPKDTKGLVSTGDK
;
A
#
# COMPACT_ATOMS: atom_id res chain seq x y z
N SER A 1 24.83 9.25 -19.47
CA SER A 1 24.64 9.96 -18.18
C SER A 1 23.94 11.29 -18.43
N THR A 2 22.78 11.50 -17.84
CA THR A 2 22.04 12.75 -18.05
C THR A 2 22.60 13.85 -17.12
N LYS A 3 22.84 15.05 -17.67
CA LYS A 3 23.17 16.26 -16.91
C LYS A 3 21.92 16.96 -16.35
N ASN A 4 20.74 16.67 -16.88
CA ASN A 4 19.49 17.29 -16.50
C ASN A 4 18.97 16.73 -15.17
N LYS A 5 18.25 17.56 -14.42
CA LYS A 5 17.57 17.15 -13.19
C LYS A 5 16.51 16.08 -13.50
N LYS A 6 16.51 14.98 -12.76
CA LYS A 6 15.58 13.87 -12.89
C LYS A 6 14.97 13.52 -11.54
N ILE A 7 13.72 13.12 -11.56
CA ILE A 7 13.02 12.53 -10.42
C ILE A 7 12.90 11.03 -10.68
N ILE A 8 13.48 10.24 -9.79
CA ILE A 8 13.36 8.78 -9.79
C ILE A 8 12.18 8.43 -8.88
N ILE A 9 11.26 7.62 -9.37
CA ILE A 9 10.06 7.25 -8.63
C ILE A 9 10.08 5.74 -8.38
N THR A 10 10.12 5.35 -7.10
CA THR A 10 9.98 3.95 -6.70
C THR A 10 8.49 3.61 -6.63
N LYS A 11 8.01 2.79 -7.57
CA LYS A 11 6.61 2.32 -7.62
C LYS A 11 6.42 0.99 -6.90
N SER A 12 7.45 0.16 -6.87
CA SER A 12 7.43 -1.16 -6.23
C SER A 12 7.31 -1.06 -4.71
N THR A 13 6.74 -2.11 -4.10
CA THR A 13 6.80 -2.30 -2.65
C THR A 13 8.24 -2.59 -2.23
N VAL A 14 8.81 -1.75 -1.40
CA VAL A 14 10.20 -1.81 -0.93
C VAL A 14 10.27 -1.64 0.58
N PRO A 15 11.28 -2.21 1.27
CA PRO A 15 11.47 -2.03 2.71
C PRO A 15 11.55 -0.55 3.11
N VAL A 16 11.01 -0.23 4.29
CA VAL A 16 11.03 1.14 4.83
C VAL A 16 12.47 1.66 4.93
N GLY A 17 12.69 2.87 4.42
CA GLY A 17 14.02 3.49 4.33
C GLY A 17 14.78 3.18 3.03
N THR A 18 14.19 2.46 2.09
CA THR A 18 14.83 2.20 0.79
C THR A 18 15.08 3.49 0.01
N GLY A 19 14.13 4.41 -0.02
CA GLY A 19 14.31 5.72 -0.65
C GLY A 19 15.47 6.51 -0.05
N ASP A 20 15.65 6.44 1.26
CA ASP A 20 16.77 7.11 1.94
C ASP A 20 18.14 6.46 1.58
N ARG A 21 18.17 5.12 1.44
CA ARG A 21 19.38 4.41 0.97
C ARG A 21 19.74 4.80 -0.46
N ILE A 22 18.75 4.90 -1.35
CA ILE A 22 18.96 5.34 -2.73
C ILE A 22 19.48 6.79 -2.76
N GLU A 23 18.91 7.68 -1.95
CA GLU A 23 19.40 9.06 -1.86
C GLU A 23 20.84 9.14 -1.38
N LYS A 24 21.20 8.35 -0.35
CA LYS A 24 22.59 8.24 0.12
C LYS A 24 23.52 7.76 -0.99
N LEU A 25 23.09 6.78 -1.81
CA LEU A 25 23.84 6.31 -2.96
C LEU A 25 24.04 7.41 -4.01
N PHE A 26 23.00 8.20 -4.33
CA PHE A 26 23.13 9.33 -5.25
C PHE A 26 24.16 10.35 -4.74
N LYS A 27 24.15 10.66 -3.43
CA LYS A 27 25.12 11.55 -2.80
C LYS A 27 26.55 10.99 -2.90
N LYS A 28 26.75 9.69 -2.60
CA LYS A 28 28.03 9.00 -2.72
C LYS A 28 28.59 9.04 -4.15
N LEU A 29 27.70 8.86 -5.14
CA LEU A 29 28.05 8.90 -6.57
C LEU A 29 28.10 10.33 -7.13
N LYS A 30 28.02 11.37 -6.28
CA LYS A 30 28.02 12.80 -6.66
C LYS A 30 26.93 13.16 -7.70
N ARG A 31 25.79 12.42 -7.67
CA ARG A 31 24.64 12.63 -8.58
C ARG A 31 23.65 13.63 -8.00
N LYS A 32 24.03 14.91 -7.90
CA LYS A 32 23.20 15.99 -7.34
C LYS A 32 21.99 16.35 -8.19
N ASN A 33 21.92 15.82 -9.42
CA ASN A 33 20.82 16.04 -10.35
C ASN A 33 19.68 14.99 -10.25
N LEU A 34 19.78 14.04 -9.30
CA LEU A 34 18.78 13.00 -9.08
C LEU A 34 18.06 13.20 -7.76
N ASP A 35 16.75 13.26 -7.79
CA ASP A 35 15.87 13.21 -6.62
C ASP A 35 15.16 11.86 -6.57
N ILE A 36 14.76 11.38 -5.39
CA ILE A 36 14.04 10.11 -5.19
C ILE A 36 12.70 10.34 -4.49
N ILE A 37 11.65 9.71 -4.99
CA ILE A 37 10.28 9.75 -4.45
C ILE A 37 9.78 8.32 -4.29
N SER A 38 9.03 8.05 -3.24
CA SER A 38 8.29 6.80 -3.05
C SER A 38 6.82 7.02 -3.47
N ASN A 39 6.33 6.18 -4.38
CA ASN A 39 4.95 6.20 -4.84
C ASN A 39 4.46 4.76 -5.00
N PRO A 40 4.17 4.07 -3.89
CA PRO A 40 3.73 2.69 -3.92
C PRO A 40 2.42 2.53 -4.71
N GLU A 41 2.25 1.37 -5.30
CA GLU A 41 1.01 0.97 -5.95
C GLU A 41 0.10 0.17 -4.99
N PHE A 42 -1.22 0.18 -5.24
CA PHE A 42 -2.23 -0.53 -4.47
C PHE A 42 -3.14 -1.36 -5.39
N LEU A 43 -2.53 -1.98 -6.41
CA LEU A 43 -3.23 -2.75 -7.42
C LEU A 43 -3.60 -4.13 -6.87
N ARG A 44 -4.82 -4.58 -7.19
CA ARG A 44 -5.30 -5.92 -6.87
C ARG A 44 -5.05 -6.87 -8.03
N GLU A 45 -4.67 -8.09 -7.72
CA GLU A 45 -4.56 -9.16 -8.71
C GLU A 45 -5.93 -9.38 -9.39
N GLY A 46 -5.93 -9.50 -10.72
CA GLY A 46 -7.15 -9.58 -11.52
C GLY A 46 -7.83 -8.23 -11.85
N GLU A 47 -7.58 -7.17 -11.07
CA GLU A 47 -8.22 -5.85 -11.22
C GLU A 47 -7.22 -4.72 -11.52
N ALA A 48 -5.96 -5.04 -11.82
CA ALA A 48 -4.85 -4.08 -11.87
C ALA A 48 -5.10 -2.91 -12.85
N ILE A 49 -5.69 -3.17 -14.03
CA ILE A 49 -5.99 -2.11 -15.02
C ILE A 49 -7.05 -1.15 -14.48
N ARG A 50 -8.10 -1.67 -13.85
CA ARG A 50 -9.16 -0.87 -13.23
C ARG A 50 -8.60 -0.03 -12.09
N ASP A 51 -7.87 -0.65 -11.17
CA ASP A 51 -7.26 0.03 -10.02
C ASP A 51 -6.25 1.10 -10.45
N PHE A 52 -5.54 0.89 -11.56
CA PHE A 52 -4.66 1.92 -12.12
C PHE A 52 -5.44 3.10 -12.73
N ARG A 53 -6.55 2.83 -13.41
CA ARG A 53 -7.37 3.87 -14.07
C ARG A 53 -8.28 4.63 -13.11
N PHE A 54 -8.67 4.01 -12.01
CA PHE A 54 -9.60 4.53 -11.00
C PHE A 54 -9.09 4.18 -9.59
N PRO A 55 -7.91 4.69 -9.19
CA PRO A 55 -7.36 4.38 -7.88
C PRO A 55 -8.15 5.09 -6.77
N ASP A 56 -8.40 4.40 -5.66
CA ASP A 56 -8.99 5.00 -4.45
C ASP A 56 -8.07 6.11 -3.91
N ARG A 57 -6.75 5.90 -4.01
CA ARG A 57 -5.74 6.83 -3.50
C ARG A 57 -4.43 6.76 -4.27
N ILE A 58 -3.73 7.89 -4.30
CA ILE A 58 -2.37 8.05 -4.80
C ILE A 58 -1.51 8.54 -3.64
N VAL A 59 -0.56 7.73 -3.19
CA VAL A 59 0.33 8.07 -2.07
C VAL A 59 1.69 8.50 -2.60
N ILE A 60 2.11 9.72 -2.25
CA ILE A 60 3.40 10.28 -2.64
C ILE A 60 4.24 10.56 -1.40
N GLY A 61 5.38 9.90 -1.32
CA GLY A 61 6.38 10.11 -0.27
C GLY A 61 7.58 10.89 -0.76
N SER A 62 7.81 12.06 -0.16
CA SER A 62 8.98 12.88 -0.47
C SER A 62 9.41 13.73 0.72
N ASN A 63 10.69 14.04 0.80
CA ASN A 63 11.23 14.98 1.80
C ASN A 63 11.23 16.43 1.28
N GLU A 64 10.82 16.68 0.03
CA GLU A 64 10.79 18.02 -0.56
C GLU A 64 9.40 18.37 -1.10
N LYS A 65 8.83 19.48 -0.62
CA LYS A 65 7.48 19.93 -0.99
C LYS A 65 7.30 20.20 -2.50
N LYS A 66 8.37 20.58 -3.21
CA LYS A 66 8.31 20.83 -4.67
C LYS A 66 7.85 19.60 -5.46
N HIS A 67 8.23 18.39 -5.00
CA HIS A 67 7.88 17.13 -5.66
C HIS A 67 6.38 16.87 -5.63
N PHE A 68 5.69 17.24 -4.55
CA PHE A 68 4.25 17.07 -4.44
C PHE A 68 3.48 17.86 -5.52
N LYS A 69 3.94 19.09 -5.83
CA LYS A 69 3.32 19.89 -6.88
C LYS A 69 3.50 19.25 -8.26
N ILE A 70 4.69 18.72 -8.54
CA ILE A 70 5.00 18.04 -9.81
C ILE A 70 4.15 16.79 -9.97
N LEU A 71 4.13 15.93 -8.93
CA LEU A 71 3.37 14.67 -8.97
C LEU A 71 1.85 14.92 -8.98
N LYS A 72 1.37 15.94 -8.26
CA LYS A 72 -0.05 16.32 -8.33
C LYS A 72 -0.46 16.69 -9.74
N LYS A 73 0.35 17.46 -10.47
CA LYS A 73 0.10 17.79 -11.88
C LYS A 73 0.12 16.55 -12.78
N LEU A 74 1.09 15.64 -12.57
CA LEU A 74 1.16 14.38 -13.31
C LEU A 74 -0.09 13.51 -13.12
N TYR A 75 -0.57 13.40 -11.88
CA TYR A 75 -1.73 12.58 -11.51
C TYR A 75 -3.08 13.33 -11.61
N GLN A 76 -3.09 14.58 -12.08
CA GLN A 76 -4.31 15.38 -12.17
C GLN A 76 -5.47 14.67 -12.88
N PRO A 77 -5.26 13.92 -13.99
CA PRO A 77 -6.36 13.20 -14.65
C PRO A 77 -7.02 12.14 -13.75
N LEU A 78 -6.27 11.51 -12.84
CA LEU A 78 -6.81 10.54 -11.89
C LEU A 78 -7.47 11.21 -10.69
N ILE A 79 -6.90 12.32 -10.22
CA ILE A 79 -7.48 13.15 -9.15
C ILE A 79 -8.85 13.68 -9.59
N ASN A 80 -8.98 14.14 -10.83
CA ASN A 80 -10.25 14.62 -11.38
C ASN A 80 -11.33 13.51 -11.49
N LYS A 81 -10.92 12.25 -11.46
CA LYS A 81 -11.80 11.08 -11.39
C LYS A 81 -12.14 10.63 -9.96
N GLY A 82 -11.73 11.39 -8.96
CA GLY A 82 -12.03 11.12 -7.55
C GLY A 82 -10.91 10.46 -6.74
N ALA A 83 -9.73 10.23 -7.32
CA ALA A 83 -8.61 9.66 -6.57
C ALA A 83 -8.12 10.61 -5.47
N ASN A 84 -8.03 10.12 -4.23
CA ASN A 84 -7.45 10.86 -3.12
C ASN A 84 -5.93 11.01 -3.30
N PHE A 85 -5.42 12.25 -3.35
CA PHE A 85 -3.99 12.51 -3.44
C PHE A 85 -3.42 12.80 -2.05
N PHE A 86 -2.66 11.83 -1.52
CA PHE A 86 -2.09 11.87 -0.17
C PHE A 86 -0.57 12.08 -0.23
N THR A 87 -0.06 12.98 0.60
CA THR A 87 1.38 13.30 0.66
C THR A 87 1.96 13.04 2.04
N THR A 88 3.15 12.46 2.09
CA THR A 88 3.84 12.12 3.34
C THR A 88 5.36 12.07 3.13
N SER A 89 6.13 11.69 4.15
CA SER A 89 7.55 11.37 4.00
C SER A 89 7.75 10.11 3.13
N ARG A 90 8.97 9.91 2.59
CA ARG A 90 9.30 8.69 1.85
C ARG A 90 9.05 7.44 2.68
N ARG A 91 9.55 7.41 3.92
CA ARG A 91 9.33 6.28 4.85
C ARG A 91 7.86 6.07 5.15
N GLY A 92 7.08 7.16 5.31
CA GLY A 92 5.64 7.09 5.50
C GLY A 92 4.94 6.42 4.33
N ALA A 93 5.26 6.79 3.08
CA ALA A 93 4.68 6.15 1.89
C ALA A 93 5.06 4.66 1.78
N GLU A 94 6.32 4.31 2.07
CA GLU A 94 6.80 2.92 2.10
C GLU A 94 6.05 2.11 3.16
N LEU A 95 5.89 2.64 4.38
CA LEU A 95 5.18 1.97 5.47
C LEU A 95 3.69 1.82 5.21
N ILE A 96 3.02 2.84 4.64
CA ILE A 96 1.58 2.78 4.32
C ILE A 96 1.25 1.57 3.45
N LYS A 97 2.12 1.21 2.50
CA LYS A 97 1.90 0.01 1.66
C LYS A 97 1.90 -1.27 2.50
N TYR A 98 2.91 -1.47 3.34
CA TYR A 98 3.00 -2.64 4.22
C TYR A 98 1.84 -2.71 5.22
N ALA A 99 1.57 -1.60 5.91
CA ALA A 99 0.51 -1.52 6.90
C ALA A 99 -0.87 -1.82 6.28
N SER A 100 -1.15 -1.28 5.08
CA SER A 100 -2.40 -1.58 4.38
C SER A 100 -2.55 -3.06 4.07
N ASN A 101 -1.52 -3.70 3.52
CA ASN A 101 -1.58 -5.12 3.18
C ASN A 101 -1.64 -6.02 4.42
N ALA A 102 -0.90 -5.69 5.48
CA ALA A 102 -0.97 -6.41 6.75
C ALA A 102 -2.35 -6.30 7.39
N PHE A 103 -2.99 -5.12 7.35
CA PHE A 103 -4.34 -4.96 7.86
C PHE A 103 -5.37 -5.79 7.08
N LEU A 104 -5.27 -5.85 5.75
CA LEU A 104 -6.13 -6.70 4.94
C LEU A 104 -5.93 -8.19 5.24
N ALA A 105 -4.68 -8.62 5.42
CA ALA A 105 -4.37 -9.99 5.87
C ALA A 105 -4.95 -10.29 7.25
N THR A 106 -4.88 -9.33 8.18
CA THR A 106 -5.50 -9.45 9.51
C THR A 106 -7.02 -9.64 9.42
N LYS A 107 -7.71 -8.91 8.53
CA LYS A 107 -9.16 -9.10 8.31
C LYS A 107 -9.48 -10.53 7.88
N ILE A 108 -8.70 -11.09 6.93
CA ILE A 108 -8.89 -12.47 6.46
C ILE A 108 -8.60 -13.47 7.59
N THR A 109 -7.53 -13.28 8.34
CA THR A 109 -7.22 -14.16 9.49
C THR A 109 -8.33 -14.09 10.53
N PHE A 110 -8.80 -12.88 10.86
CA PHE A 110 -9.85 -12.68 11.85
C PHE A 110 -11.15 -13.40 11.46
N ILE A 111 -11.61 -13.27 10.20
CA ILE A 111 -12.84 -13.94 9.79
C ILE A 111 -12.68 -15.47 9.76
N ASN A 112 -11.48 -15.98 9.47
CA ASN A 112 -11.21 -17.42 9.53
C ASN A 112 -11.23 -17.96 10.97
N GLU A 113 -10.69 -17.21 11.94
CA GLU A 113 -10.80 -17.56 13.36
C GLU A 113 -12.27 -17.58 13.83
N LEU A 114 -13.08 -16.60 13.38
CA LEU A 114 -14.50 -16.60 13.64
C LEU A 114 -15.22 -17.78 12.97
N ALA A 115 -14.80 -18.22 11.78
CA ALA A 115 -15.39 -19.39 11.14
C ALA A 115 -15.20 -20.64 12.01
N ASN A 116 -14.02 -20.87 12.60
CA ASN A 116 -13.78 -21.96 13.54
C ASN A 116 -14.70 -21.88 14.77
N LEU A 117 -14.99 -20.69 15.28
CA LEU A 117 -15.93 -20.48 16.38
C LEU A 117 -17.36 -20.76 15.94
N CYS A 118 -17.74 -20.30 14.76
CA CYS A 118 -19.09 -20.52 14.19
C CYS A 118 -19.39 -22.00 13.99
N GLU A 119 -18.41 -22.79 13.50
CA GLU A 119 -18.55 -24.26 13.41
C GLU A 119 -18.87 -24.90 14.76
N LYS A 120 -18.14 -24.51 15.83
CA LYS A 120 -18.37 -25.03 17.17
C LYS A 120 -19.72 -24.60 17.76
N ALA A 121 -20.23 -23.44 17.37
CA ALA A 121 -21.48 -22.87 17.86
C ALA A 121 -22.68 -23.18 16.95
N ASN A 122 -22.47 -23.92 15.86
CA ASN A 122 -23.48 -24.19 14.83
C ASN A 122 -24.11 -22.91 14.24
N ILE A 123 -23.27 -21.92 13.95
CA ILE A 123 -23.66 -20.62 13.35
C ILE A 123 -23.11 -20.54 11.92
N ASN A 124 -23.88 -19.93 11.01
CA ASN A 124 -23.41 -19.68 9.67
C ASN A 124 -22.44 -18.47 9.64
N ILE A 125 -21.19 -18.70 9.24
CA ILE A 125 -20.17 -17.64 9.13
C ILE A 125 -20.55 -16.53 8.12
N GLU A 126 -21.36 -16.85 7.11
CA GLU A 126 -21.79 -15.85 6.12
C GLU A 126 -22.69 -14.78 6.75
N ASP A 127 -23.58 -15.17 7.67
CA ASP A 127 -24.44 -14.24 8.42
C ASP A 127 -23.61 -13.31 9.28
N ILE A 128 -22.59 -13.84 9.95
CA ILE A 128 -21.65 -13.05 10.76
C ILE A 128 -20.88 -12.07 9.87
N SER A 129 -20.34 -12.53 8.74
CA SER A 129 -19.61 -11.72 7.77
C SER A 129 -20.46 -10.59 7.20
N LEU A 130 -21.71 -10.87 6.83
CA LEU A 130 -22.66 -9.88 6.32
C LEU A 130 -23.05 -8.88 7.41
N GLY A 131 -23.41 -9.37 8.60
CA GLY A 131 -23.77 -8.52 9.75
C GLY A 131 -22.64 -7.55 10.13
N MET A 132 -21.44 -8.08 10.33
CA MET A 132 -20.25 -7.25 10.63
C MET A 132 -19.91 -6.28 9.49
N GLY A 133 -19.95 -6.78 8.25
CA GLY A 133 -19.58 -6.01 7.06
C GLY A 133 -20.55 -4.87 6.73
N SER A 134 -21.76 -4.88 7.29
CA SER A 134 -22.75 -3.80 7.16
C SER A 134 -22.39 -2.54 7.97
N ASP A 135 -21.54 -2.66 9.00
CA ASP A 135 -20.98 -1.51 9.71
C ASP A 135 -19.96 -0.81 8.81
N SER A 136 -20.20 0.47 8.50
CA SER A 136 -19.33 1.29 7.64
C SER A 136 -17.91 1.44 8.16
N ARG A 137 -17.69 1.29 9.48
CA ARG A 137 -16.36 1.31 10.12
C ARG A 137 -15.55 0.05 9.82
N ILE A 138 -16.22 -1.07 9.53
CA ILE A 138 -15.62 -2.37 9.23
C ILE A 138 -15.57 -2.59 7.71
N GLY A 139 -16.71 -2.45 7.03
CA GLY A 139 -16.89 -2.69 5.61
C GLY A 139 -16.80 -4.18 5.22
N SER A 140 -17.52 -4.58 4.18
CA SER A 140 -17.71 -5.98 3.76
C SER A 140 -16.46 -6.62 3.11
N ARG A 141 -15.51 -5.81 2.61
CA ARG A 141 -14.34 -6.35 1.89
C ARG A 141 -13.39 -7.07 2.83
N PHE A 142 -12.83 -8.21 2.36
CA PHE A 142 -11.87 -9.05 3.10
C PHE A 142 -12.45 -9.75 4.35
N LEU A 143 -13.79 -9.97 4.37
CA LEU A 143 -14.48 -10.73 5.43
C LEU A 143 -15.02 -12.07 4.91
N ARG A 144 -14.51 -12.61 3.82
CA ARG A 144 -14.90 -13.94 3.32
C ARG A 144 -13.99 -14.98 3.95
N ALA A 145 -14.56 -15.91 4.72
CA ALA A 145 -13.83 -17.06 5.26
C ALA A 145 -13.39 -17.99 4.12
N GLY A 146 -12.25 -18.62 4.29
CA GLY A 146 -11.65 -19.53 3.32
C GLY A 146 -10.37 -20.16 3.87
N PRO A 147 -9.58 -20.90 3.05
CA PRO A 147 -8.44 -21.65 3.57
C PRO A 147 -7.35 -20.79 4.21
N ALA A 148 -7.09 -19.61 3.69
CA ALA A 148 -6.16 -18.60 4.26
C ALA A 148 -6.04 -17.40 3.30
N TYR A 149 -5.24 -16.39 3.69
CA TYR A 149 -4.76 -15.42 2.71
C TYR A 149 -3.55 -15.99 1.96
N GLY A 150 -3.46 -15.68 0.67
CA GLY A 150 -2.40 -16.18 -0.21
C GLY A 150 -1.91 -15.11 -1.18
N GLY A 151 -1.46 -15.56 -2.35
CA GLY A 151 -0.88 -14.72 -3.38
C GLY A 151 0.54 -14.29 -3.04
N SER A 152 1.15 -13.50 -3.92
CA SER A 152 2.54 -13.06 -3.78
C SER A 152 2.72 -11.89 -2.81
N CYS A 153 1.67 -11.10 -2.54
CA CYS A 153 1.77 -9.83 -1.83
C CYS A 153 1.64 -9.98 -0.30
N PHE A 154 0.54 -10.55 0.20
CA PHE A 154 0.29 -10.61 1.64
C PHE A 154 1.37 -11.31 2.45
N PRO A 155 1.84 -12.53 2.07
CA PRO A 155 2.88 -13.21 2.85
C PRO A 155 4.20 -12.43 2.86
N LYS A 156 4.57 -11.84 1.73
CA LYS A 156 5.80 -11.05 1.60
C LYS A 156 5.73 -9.75 2.41
N ASP A 157 4.60 -9.05 2.34
CA ASP A 157 4.46 -7.73 2.93
C ASP A 157 4.26 -7.81 4.46
N THR A 158 3.57 -8.83 4.98
CA THR A 158 3.48 -9.09 6.42
C THR A 158 4.86 -9.41 7.01
N LYS A 159 5.66 -10.26 6.36
CA LYS A 159 7.05 -10.52 6.76
C LYS A 159 7.91 -9.25 6.71
N GLY A 160 7.72 -8.42 5.68
CA GLY A 160 8.42 -7.14 5.55
C GLY A 160 8.07 -6.14 6.66
N LEU A 161 6.82 -6.13 7.11
CA LEU A 161 6.37 -5.29 8.24
C LEU A 161 7.01 -5.76 9.55
N VAL A 162 6.98 -7.07 9.84
CA VAL A 162 7.66 -7.65 11.03
C VAL A 162 9.14 -7.27 11.04
N SER A 163 9.86 -7.55 9.95
CA SER A 163 11.28 -7.19 9.82
C SER A 163 11.57 -5.68 9.94
N THR A 164 10.56 -4.83 9.78
CA THR A 164 10.69 -3.38 9.99
C THR A 164 10.57 -3.03 11.47
N GLY A 165 9.75 -3.78 12.23
CA GLY A 165 9.57 -3.62 13.67
C GLY A 165 10.76 -4.12 14.51
N ASP A 166 11.51 -5.09 13.98
CA ASP A 166 12.68 -5.69 14.65
C ASP A 166 13.96 -4.82 14.55
N LYS A 167 13.93 -3.65 13.92
CA LYS A 167 15.05 -2.73 13.70
C LYS A 167 14.94 -1.47 14.54
#